data_6c6cfd5692ec0b3d7fe540449784987b
#
_entry.id   6c6cfd5692ec0b3d7fe540449784987b
#
_cell.length_a   1.000
_cell.length_b   1.000
_cell.length_c   1.000
_cell.angle_alpha   90.00
_cell.angle_beta   90.00
_cell.angle_gamma   90.00
#
_symmetry.space_group_name_H-M   'P 1'
#
loop_
_entity.id
_entity.type
_entity.pdbx_description
1 polymer ?
#
loop_
_entity_poly.entity_id
_entity_poly.type
_entity_poly.pdbx_seq_one_letter_code
_entity_poly.pdbx_strand_id
1 'polypeptide(L)'
;MRSRTFVALSAGALLALPAVAQASSHREAPFVTKSPKVDGTDFYMFMSYDPAEITAGNVVLIADYLPLQDPFGGPNYFTLDPEAMYEIDIDNTGSCTSKIAFQFQFKNTLASAGAGLALNIGPPDASVSVPVPLVNIGAVGATTLNVNETYTVNMLVNGTQHETRHLRI
;
A
#
# COMPACT_ATOMS: atom_id res chain seq x y z
N MET A 1 34.12 -55.73 20.36
CA MET A 1 34.39 -54.52 19.54
C MET A 1 33.27 -54.32 18.49
N ARG A 2 32.05 -54.03 18.89
CA ARG A 2 30.90 -53.82 17.95
C ARG A 2 29.82 -52.96 18.57
N SER A 3 30.15 -51.75 19.03
CA SER A 3 29.08 -50.89 19.62
C SER A 3 29.29 -49.38 19.44
N ARG A 4 30.26 -48.96 18.63
CA ARG A 4 30.54 -47.51 18.44
C ARG A 4 30.10 -46.91 17.12
N THR A 5 29.66 -47.74 16.18
CA THR A 5 29.35 -47.27 14.81
C THR A 5 27.87 -46.86 14.64
N PHE A 6 26.96 -47.32 15.50
CA PHE A 6 25.53 -47.00 15.40
C PHE A 6 25.12 -45.66 16.02
N VAL A 7 25.91 -45.11 16.93
CA VAL A 7 25.58 -43.82 17.57
C VAL A 7 25.92 -42.64 16.67
N ALA A 8 26.86 -42.77 15.73
CA ALA A 8 27.25 -41.68 14.85
C ALA A 8 26.28 -41.47 13.68
N LEU A 9 25.49 -42.48 13.27
CA LEU A 9 24.48 -42.33 12.20
C LEU A 9 23.19 -41.70 12.68
N SER A 10 22.84 -41.85 13.95
CA SER A 10 21.60 -41.25 14.51
C SER A 10 21.74 -39.78 14.83
N ALA A 11 22.95 -39.27 15.08
CA ALA A 11 23.18 -37.83 15.32
C ALA A 11 23.19 -37.00 14.02
N GLY A 12 23.53 -37.62 12.87
CA GLY A 12 23.52 -36.94 11.57
C GLY A 12 22.12 -36.78 10.96
N ALA A 13 21.19 -37.65 11.31
CA ALA A 13 19.81 -37.59 10.79
C ALA A 13 18.94 -36.51 11.45
N LEU A 14 19.29 -36.02 12.63
CA LEU A 14 18.55 -34.96 13.32
C LEU A 14 18.89 -33.56 12.80
N LEU A 15 20.00 -33.40 12.08
CA LEU A 15 20.43 -32.09 11.52
C LEU A 15 19.90 -31.83 10.12
N ALA A 16 19.19 -32.80 9.52
CA ALA A 16 18.63 -32.69 8.17
C ALA A 16 17.11 -32.48 8.16
N LEU A 17 16.52 -31.98 9.26
CA LEU A 17 15.16 -31.47 9.20
C LEU A 17 15.18 -30.22 8.32
N PRO A 18 14.49 -30.20 7.18
CA PRO A 18 14.32 -28.96 6.45
C PRO A 18 13.65 -28.00 7.40
N ALA A 19 14.29 -26.87 7.67
CA ALA A 19 13.61 -25.74 8.26
C ALA A 19 12.46 -25.44 7.26
N VAL A 20 11.24 -25.75 7.66
CA VAL A 20 10.06 -25.35 6.91
C VAL A 20 10.04 -23.83 7.06
N ALA A 21 10.62 -23.13 6.08
CA ALA A 21 10.46 -21.72 5.96
C ALA A 21 8.96 -21.49 5.70
N GLN A 22 8.23 -21.15 6.73
CA GLN A 22 6.87 -20.66 6.57
C GLN A 22 7.00 -19.28 5.95
N ALA A 23 6.87 -19.22 4.63
CA ALA A 23 6.59 -17.96 3.97
C ALA A 23 5.20 -17.51 4.44
N SER A 24 5.15 -16.44 5.21
CA SER A 24 3.88 -15.82 5.58
C SER A 24 3.24 -15.27 4.30
N SER A 25 2.08 -15.80 3.93
CA SER A 25 1.26 -15.18 2.90
C SER A 25 0.56 -13.97 3.51
N HIS A 26 0.72 -12.81 2.90
CA HIS A 26 0.09 -11.58 3.38
C HIS A 26 -1.42 -11.73 3.53
N ARG A 27 -2.11 -12.32 2.56
CA ARG A 27 -3.56 -12.52 2.60
C ARG A 27 -4.07 -13.52 3.63
N GLU A 28 -3.22 -14.33 4.23
CA GLU A 28 -3.61 -15.31 5.25
C GLU A 28 -3.66 -14.70 6.65
N ALA A 29 -3.03 -13.56 6.88
CA ALA A 29 -3.10 -12.84 8.14
C ALA A 29 -4.52 -12.26 8.34
N PRO A 30 -5.20 -12.54 9.48
CA PRO A 30 -6.59 -12.13 9.68
C PRO A 30 -6.84 -10.64 9.57
N PHE A 31 -5.86 -9.82 9.95
CA PHE A 31 -5.94 -8.36 9.86
C PHE A 31 -5.91 -7.91 8.39
N VAL A 32 -4.93 -8.35 7.61
CA VAL A 32 -4.79 -7.98 6.19
C VAL A 32 -5.93 -8.51 5.35
N THR A 33 -6.52 -9.67 5.71
CA THR A 33 -7.73 -10.19 5.06
C THR A 33 -8.90 -9.22 5.23
N LYS A 34 -9.03 -8.58 6.38
CA LYS A 34 -10.09 -7.59 6.65
C LYS A 34 -9.80 -6.22 6.03
N SER A 35 -8.53 -5.85 5.97
CA SER A 35 -8.08 -4.53 5.53
C SER A 35 -6.95 -4.64 4.51
N PRO A 36 -7.21 -5.20 3.32
CA PRO A 36 -6.16 -5.48 2.33
C PRO A 36 -5.47 -4.22 1.80
N LYS A 37 -6.08 -3.06 1.94
CA LYS A 37 -5.51 -1.77 1.52
C LYS A 37 -4.31 -1.32 2.35
N VAL A 38 -4.14 -1.88 3.55
CA VAL A 38 -2.99 -1.58 4.44
C VAL A 38 -1.94 -2.70 4.42
N ASP A 39 -2.08 -3.66 3.51
CA ASP A 39 -1.09 -4.72 3.32
C ASP A 39 0.13 -4.17 2.59
N GLY A 40 1.17 -3.82 3.35
CA GLY A 40 2.46 -3.37 2.82
C GLY A 40 3.29 -4.58 2.38
N THR A 41 3.81 -4.56 1.17
CA THR A 41 4.55 -5.69 0.58
C THR A 41 6.02 -5.42 0.42
N ASP A 42 6.38 -4.33 -0.23
CA ASP A 42 7.76 -4.02 -0.58
C ASP A 42 8.11 -2.58 -0.22
N PHE A 43 9.35 -2.38 0.16
CA PHE A 43 9.90 -1.06 0.40
C PHE A 43 11.26 -0.92 -0.28
N TYR A 44 11.41 0.15 -1.05
CA TYR A 44 12.66 0.45 -1.75
C TYR A 44 13.20 1.82 -1.32
N MET A 45 14.51 1.90 -1.19
CA MET A 45 15.23 3.15 -0.94
C MET A 45 16.49 3.17 -1.80
N PHE A 46 16.64 4.21 -2.63
CA PHE A 46 17.82 4.37 -3.48
C PHE A 46 18.04 5.85 -3.83
N MET A 47 19.26 6.17 -4.26
CA MET A 47 19.56 7.50 -4.79
C MET A 47 18.84 7.69 -6.12
N SER A 48 18.24 8.86 -6.31
CA SER A 48 17.66 9.21 -7.61
C SER A 48 18.67 9.06 -8.73
N TYR A 49 18.27 8.48 -9.85
CA TYR A 49 19.09 8.38 -11.07
C TYR A 49 18.71 9.44 -12.11
N ASP A 50 17.76 10.32 -11.83
CA ASP A 50 17.53 11.52 -12.62
C ASP A 50 18.75 12.45 -12.49
N PRO A 51 19.37 12.91 -13.61
CA PRO A 51 20.57 13.75 -13.55
C PRO A 51 20.40 15.03 -12.72
N ALA A 52 19.25 15.64 -12.72
CA ALA A 52 18.94 16.82 -11.93
C ALA A 52 18.84 16.50 -10.43
N GLU A 53 18.18 15.40 -10.11
CA GLU A 53 17.93 14.93 -8.76
C GLU A 53 19.17 14.30 -8.10
N ILE A 54 20.02 13.60 -8.87
CA ILE A 54 21.31 13.07 -8.40
C ILE A 54 22.21 14.22 -7.93
N THR A 55 22.27 15.31 -8.70
CA THR A 55 23.09 16.48 -8.36
C THR A 55 22.61 17.12 -7.05
N ALA A 56 21.32 17.07 -6.76
CA ALA A 56 20.75 17.54 -5.50
C ALA A 56 20.93 16.56 -4.33
N GLY A 57 21.37 15.31 -4.60
CA GLY A 57 21.52 14.27 -3.59
C GLY A 57 20.20 13.69 -3.11
N ASN A 58 19.18 13.68 -3.96
CA ASN A 58 17.85 13.24 -3.60
C ASN A 58 17.75 11.71 -3.49
N VAL A 59 16.94 11.22 -2.55
CA VAL A 59 16.66 9.82 -2.29
C VAL A 59 15.22 9.53 -2.68
N VAL A 60 15.01 8.43 -3.38
CA VAL A 60 13.68 7.89 -3.70
C VAL A 60 13.29 6.86 -2.66
N LEU A 61 12.09 6.99 -2.13
CA LEU A 61 11.45 6.03 -1.23
C LEU A 61 10.19 5.52 -1.92
N ILE A 62 10.04 4.20 -2.01
CA ILE A 62 8.86 3.55 -2.57
C ILE A 62 8.34 2.55 -1.55
N ALA A 63 7.06 2.64 -1.23
CA ALA A 63 6.36 1.68 -0.38
C ALA A 63 5.15 1.15 -1.15
N ASP A 64 5.11 -0.16 -1.36
CA ASP A 64 4.05 -0.83 -2.11
C ASP A 64 3.01 -1.41 -1.15
N TYR A 65 1.75 -1.19 -1.49
CA TYR A 65 0.59 -1.64 -0.73
C TYR A 65 -0.44 -2.33 -1.62
N LEU A 66 -1.32 -3.10 -1.02
CA LEU A 66 -2.45 -3.76 -1.68
C LEU A 66 -1.99 -4.72 -2.79
N PRO A 67 -1.34 -5.85 -2.44
CA PRO A 67 -0.81 -6.81 -3.39
C PRO A 67 -1.90 -7.55 -4.16
N LEU A 68 -1.50 -8.26 -5.22
CA LEU A 68 -2.34 -9.15 -6.01
C LEU A 68 -3.53 -8.41 -6.67
N GLN A 69 -3.30 -7.20 -7.10
CA GLN A 69 -4.27 -6.45 -7.89
C GLN A 69 -4.40 -7.07 -9.28
N ASP A 70 -5.65 -7.18 -9.76
CA ASP A 70 -5.92 -7.59 -11.12
C ASP A 70 -5.43 -6.51 -12.10
N PRO A 71 -4.65 -6.86 -13.15
CA PRO A 71 -4.22 -5.89 -14.16
C PRO A 71 -5.38 -5.18 -14.87
N PHE A 72 -6.58 -5.79 -14.88
CA PHE A 72 -7.79 -5.23 -15.44
C PHE A 72 -8.77 -4.72 -14.37
N GLY A 73 -8.26 -4.13 -13.30
CA GLY A 73 -9.06 -3.66 -12.17
C GLY A 73 -10.07 -2.55 -12.50
N GLY A 74 -9.95 -1.87 -13.66
CA GLY A 74 -10.94 -0.87 -14.08
C GLY A 74 -12.30 -1.50 -14.45
N PRO A 75 -13.40 -0.79 -14.22
CA PRO A 75 -13.51 0.60 -13.77
C PRO A 75 -13.34 0.82 -12.25
N ASN A 76 -13.12 -0.24 -11.49
CA ASN A 76 -12.89 -0.24 -10.05
C ASN A 76 -11.39 -0.23 -9.76
N TYR A 77 -10.70 0.83 -10.11
CA TYR A 77 -9.30 1.00 -9.77
C TYR A 77 -9.13 1.00 -8.24
N PHE A 78 -8.03 0.39 -7.80
CA PHE A 78 -7.75 0.24 -6.38
C PHE A 78 -7.30 1.58 -5.78
N THR A 79 -7.98 2.01 -4.74
CA THR A 79 -7.63 3.20 -3.95
C THR A 79 -7.04 2.79 -2.62
N LEU A 80 -6.22 3.64 -2.03
CA LEU A 80 -5.73 3.43 -0.67
C LEU A 80 -6.83 3.68 0.37
N ASP A 81 -6.59 3.29 1.62
CA ASP A 81 -7.60 3.38 2.68
C ASP A 81 -7.64 4.80 3.27
N PRO A 82 -8.77 5.52 3.18
CA PRO A 82 -8.89 6.84 3.77
C PRO A 82 -8.92 6.85 5.30
N GLU A 83 -9.17 5.71 5.95
CA GLU A 83 -9.16 5.57 7.40
C GLU A 83 -7.80 5.16 7.95
N ALA A 84 -6.85 4.82 7.08
CA ALA A 84 -5.49 4.45 7.46
C ALA A 84 -4.51 5.62 7.32
N MET A 85 -3.49 5.62 8.16
CA MET A 85 -2.29 6.42 7.99
C MET A 85 -1.15 5.51 7.54
N TYR A 86 -0.52 5.88 6.44
CA TYR A 86 0.66 5.21 5.91
C TYR A 86 1.88 6.03 6.30
N GLU A 87 2.87 5.40 6.93
CA GLU A 87 4.01 6.12 7.47
C GLU A 87 5.33 5.52 7.01
N ILE A 88 6.27 6.37 6.64
CA ILE A 88 7.66 6.00 6.37
C ILE A 88 8.52 6.66 7.45
N ASP A 89 9.10 5.83 8.31
CA ASP A 89 9.98 6.24 9.38
C ASP A 89 11.45 6.14 8.98
N ILE A 90 12.21 7.18 9.27
CA ILE A 90 13.65 7.24 8.99
C ILE A 90 14.43 7.51 10.28
N ASP A 91 15.29 6.58 10.65
CA ASP A 91 16.35 6.81 11.63
C ASP A 91 17.68 7.10 10.90
N ASN A 92 18.06 8.36 10.86
CA ASN A 92 19.33 8.79 10.28
C ASN A 92 20.46 8.92 11.31
N THR A 93 20.24 8.46 12.54
CA THR A 93 21.20 8.54 13.66
C THR A 93 21.66 7.18 14.17
N GLY A 94 21.01 6.09 13.78
CA GLY A 94 21.27 4.74 14.29
C GLY A 94 20.78 4.51 15.73
N SER A 95 19.86 5.35 16.20
CA SER A 95 19.34 5.29 17.58
C SER A 95 18.18 4.33 17.74
N CYS A 96 17.72 3.69 16.67
CA CYS A 96 16.50 2.88 16.59
C CYS A 96 15.23 3.66 16.97
N THR A 97 15.24 4.97 16.73
CA THR A 97 14.08 5.85 16.92
C THR A 97 13.90 6.70 15.67
N SER A 98 12.66 6.83 15.20
CA SER A 98 12.34 7.71 14.07
C SER A 98 12.76 9.14 14.36
N LYS A 99 13.50 9.73 13.44
CA LYS A 99 13.88 11.14 13.46
C LYS A 99 13.16 11.95 12.41
N ILE A 100 12.83 11.31 11.31
CA ILE A 100 12.04 11.89 10.24
C ILE A 100 10.92 10.91 9.96
N ALA A 101 9.67 11.37 9.90
CA ALA A 101 8.54 10.57 9.49
C ALA A 101 7.77 11.28 8.37
N PHE A 102 7.36 10.53 7.37
CA PHE A 102 6.44 10.97 6.33
C PHE A 102 5.12 10.26 6.52
N GLN A 103 4.09 11.00 6.89
CA GLN A 103 2.75 10.49 7.12
C GLN A 103 1.83 10.84 5.96
N PHE A 104 1.27 9.82 5.32
CA PHE A 104 0.34 9.94 4.19
C PHE A 104 -1.07 9.59 4.65
N GLN A 105 -2.02 10.47 4.38
CA GLN A 105 -3.43 10.23 4.62
C GLN A 105 -4.22 10.47 3.35
N PHE A 106 -4.95 9.48 2.90
CA PHE A 106 -5.71 9.50 1.66
C PHE A 106 -7.15 9.94 1.90
N LYS A 107 -7.75 10.51 0.86
CA LYS A 107 -9.15 10.93 0.86
C LYS A 107 -9.77 10.67 -0.49
N ASN A 108 -10.85 9.92 -0.50
CA ASN A 108 -11.66 9.65 -1.68
C ASN A 108 -12.90 10.53 -1.69
N THR A 109 -13.12 11.24 -2.78
CA THR A 109 -14.29 12.13 -2.95
C THR A 109 -14.99 11.79 -4.26
N LEU A 110 -16.30 11.60 -4.23
CA LEU A 110 -17.07 11.45 -5.43
C LEU A 110 -17.09 12.76 -6.25
N ALA A 111 -17.10 12.63 -7.56
CA ALA A 111 -17.30 13.75 -8.49
C ALA A 111 -18.63 14.47 -8.22
N SER A 112 -18.91 15.54 -8.96
CA SER A 112 -20.17 16.30 -8.83
C SER A 112 -20.46 16.77 -7.40
N ALA A 113 -19.46 17.38 -6.76
CA ALA A 113 -19.53 17.90 -5.37
C ALA A 113 -19.93 16.82 -4.33
N GLY A 114 -19.49 15.58 -4.54
CA GLY A 114 -19.74 14.46 -3.64
C GLY A 114 -20.96 13.61 -4.01
N ALA A 115 -21.73 14.01 -5.00
CA ALA A 115 -22.89 13.22 -5.45
C ALA A 115 -22.49 11.99 -6.28
N GLY A 116 -21.35 12.07 -6.97
CA GLY A 116 -20.91 11.03 -7.91
C GLY A 116 -21.78 10.94 -9.15
N LEU A 117 -21.52 9.91 -9.94
CA LEU A 117 -22.39 9.51 -11.04
C LEU A 117 -23.52 8.64 -10.50
N ALA A 118 -24.73 8.89 -10.98
CA ALA A 118 -25.88 8.05 -10.69
C ALA A 118 -26.42 7.40 -11.95
N LEU A 119 -26.85 6.15 -11.84
CA LEU A 119 -27.58 5.43 -12.87
C LEU A 119 -29.04 5.33 -12.47
N ASN A 120 -29.93 5.59 -13.42
CA ASN A 120 -31.34 5.37 -13.24
C ASN A 120 -31.67 3.90 -13.50
N ILE A 121 -32.13 3.22 -12.47
CA ILE A 121 -32.48 1.78 -12.51
C ILE A 121 -33.99 1.63 -12.30
N GLY A 122 -34.63 0.80 -13.13
CA GLY A 122 -36.07 0.52 -13.08
C GLY A 122 -36.79 0.92 -14.35
N PRO A 123 -38.13 0.72 -14.40
CA PRO A 123 -38.93 1.12 -15.54
C PRO A 123 -38.97 2.64 -15.68
N PRO A 124 -39.17 3.19 -16.90
CA PRO A 124 -39.10 4.62 -17.18
C PRO A 124 -39.98 5.52 -16.30
N ASP A 125 -41.09 5.00 -15.86
CA ASP A 125 -42.10 5.67 -15.04
C ASP A 125 -41.87 5.50 -13.53
N ALA A 126 -40.93 4.64 -13.13
CA ALA A 126 -40.61 4.34 -11.73
C ALA A 126 -39.11 4.11 -11.53
N SER A 127 -38.25 4.81 -12.26
CA SER A 127 -36.81 4.67 -12.11
C SER A 127 -36.31 5.32 -10.83
N VAL A 128 -35.36 4.66 -10.20
CA VAL A 128 -34.63 5.17 -9.00
C VAL A 128 -33.20 5.49 -9.39
N SER A 129 -32.74 6.68 -9.00
CA SER A 129 -31.36 7.10 -9.20
C SER A 129 -30.46 6.46 -8.13
N VAL A 130 -29.50 5.61 -8.55
CA VAL A 130 -28.60 4.88 -7.67
C VAL A 130 -27.17 5.37 -7.91
N PRO A 131 -26.47 5.89 -6.88
CA PRO A 131 -25.06 6.26 -6.99
C PRO A 131 -24.18 5.06 -7.36
N VAL A 132 -23.24 5.27 -8.28
CA VAL A 132 -22.31 4.23 -8.75
C VAL A 132 -20.95 4.42 -8.07
N PRO A 133 -20.45 3.42 -7.33
CA PRO A 133 -19.18 3.52 -6.62
C PRO A 133 -17.95 3.21 -7.50
N LEU A 134 -18.09 3.23 -8.82
CA LEU A 134 -16.99 2.98 -9.74
C LEU A 134 -16.01 4.18 -9.76
N VAL A 135 -14.71 3.92 -9.81
CA VAL A 135 -13.68 4.95 -9.81
C VAL A 135 -13.65 5.68 -11.16
N ASN A 136 -13.68 4.94 -12.26
CA ASN A 136 -13.72 5.50 -13.60
C ASN A 136 -14.89 4.89 -14.39
N ILE A 137 -15.64 5.72 -15.10
CA ILE A 137 -16.87 5.34 -15.78
C ILE A 137 -16.83 5.51 -17.31
N GLY A 138 -15.66 5.80 -17.86
CA GLY A 138 -15.50 6.01 -19.30
C GLY A 138 -14.09 5.72 -19.77
N ALA A 139 -13.75 6.28 -20.93
CA ALA A 139 -12.39 6.18 -21.46
C ALA A 139 -11.38 6.81 -20.51
N VAL A 140 -10.14 6.35 -20.56
CA VAL A 140 -9.05 6.87 -19.72
C VAL A 140 -8.91 8.38 -19.96
N GLY A 141 -9.15 9.16 -18.92
CA GLY A 141 -9.04 10.61 -18.93
C GLY A 141 -9.67 11.26 -17.71
N ALA A 142 -9.19 12.40 -17.32
CA ALA A 142 -9.61 13.07 -16.08
C ALA A 142 -11.11 13.43 -16.04
N THR A 143 -11.77 13.58 -17.17
CA THR A 143 -13.19 13.96 -17.25
C THR A 143 -14.15 12.81 -16.94
N THR A 144 -13.67 11.57 -16.90
CA THR A 144 -14.49 10.38 -16.63
C THR A 144 -14.32 9.84 -15.21
N LEU A 145 -13.48 10.47 -14.39
CA LEU A 145 -13.29 10.08 -13.01
C LEU A 145 -14.55 10.38 -12.19
N ASN A 146 -15.06 9.35 -11.55
CA ASN A 146 -16.16 9.45 -10.61
C ASN A 146 -15.68 9.52 -9.15
N VAL A 147 -14.51 8.95 -8.85
CA VAL A 147 -13.83 9.07 -7.56
C VAL A 147 -12.52 9.82 -7.76
N ASN A 148 -12.32 10.90 -7.02
CA ASN A 148 -11.07 11.63 -6.97
C ASN A 148 -10.33 11.21 -5.70
N GLU A 149 -9.16 10.63 -5.85
CA GLU A 149 -8.25 10.34 -4.74
C GLU A 149 -7.27 11.50 -4.57
N THR A 150 -7.19 11.99 -3.35
CA THR A 150 -6.24 13.02 -2.94
C THR A 150 -5.52 12.53 -1.68
N TYR A 151 -4.37 13.09 -1.40
CA TYR A 151 -3.66 12.75 -0.18
C TYR A 151 -2.95 13.96 0.42
N THR A 152 -2.73 13.88 1.73
CA THR A 152 -1.93 14.82 2.49
C THR A 152 -0.64 14.12 2.90
N VAL A 153 0.48 14.79 2.75
CA VAL A 153 1.77 14.35 3.29
C VAL A 153 2.18 15.30 4.40
N ASN A 154 2.36 14.80 5.60
CA ASN A 154 2.96 15.52 6.71
C ASN A 154 4.39 15.02 6.93
N MET A 155 5.34 15.93 6.94
CA MET A 155 6.71 15.65 7.33
C MET A 155 6.92 16.03 8.78
N LEU A 156 7.34 15.08 9.60
CA LEU A 156 7.68 15.30 11.01
C LEU A 156 9.20 15.17 11.17
N VAL A 157 9.78 16.05 11.99
CA VAL A 157 11.18 15.96 12.40
C VAL A 157 11.23 15.95 13.93
N ASN A 158 11.81 14.90 14.51
CA ASN A 158 11.80 14.65 15.94
C ASN A 158 10.41 14.74 16.58
N GLY A 159 9.39 14.20 15.89
CA GLY A 159 8.00 14.22 16.32
C GLY A 159 7.27 15.55 16.17
N THR A 160 7.92 16.57 15.65
CA THR A 160 7.30 17.87 15.38
C THR A 160 6.99 18.02 13.91
N GLN A 161 5.75 18.41 13.57
CA GLN A 161 5.35 18.62 12.19
C GLN A 161 6.09 19.83 11.61
N HIS A 162 6.74 19.60 10.48
CA HIS A 162 7.60 20.56 9.79
C HIS A 162 6.96 21.10 8.51
N GLU A 163 6.31 20.24 7.74
CA GLU A 163 5.71 20.59 6.47
C GLU A 163 4.44 19.76 6.24
N THR A 164 3.48 20.35 5.54
CA THR A 164 2.28 19.66 5.04
C THR A 164 2.09 19.98 3.58
N ARG A 165 1.85 18.97 2.75
CA ARG A 165 1.50 19.11 1.33
C ARG A 165 0.20 18.38 1.04
N HIS A 166 -0.64 19.01 0.20
CA HIS A 166 -1.86 18.41 -0.33
C HIS A 166 -1.65 18.12 -1.80
N LEU A 167 -1.87 16.88 -2.19
CA LEU A 167 -1.57 16.37 -3.52
C LEU A 167 -2.79 15.61 -4.08
N ARG A 168 -2.83 15.49 -5.39
CA ARG A 168 -3.85 14.73 -6.12
C ARG A 168 -3.16 13.63 -6.93
N ILE A 169 -3.77 12.46 -6.95
CA ILE A 169 -3.38 11.33 -7.80
C ILE A 169 -4.08 11.42 -9.15
#